data_25fd48a824c7c1cb2c95bf2ee7c814a8
#
_entry.id   25fd48a824c7c1cb2c95bf2ee7c814a8
#
_cell.length_a   1.000
_cell.length_b   1.000
_cell.length_c   1.000
_cell.angle_alpha   90.00
_cell.angle_beta   90.00
_cell.angle_gamma   90.00
#
_symmetry.space_group_name_H-M   'P 1'
#
loop_
_entity.id
_entity.type
_entity.pdbx_description
1 polymer ?
#
loop_
_entity_poly.entity_id
_entity_poly.type
_entity_poly.pdbx_seq_one_letter_code
_entity_poly.pdbx_strand_id
1 'polypeptide(L)'
;MQSSNLSWITNFIWGIADDVLRDVYVRGKYRDVILPMLVIRRLDAVLEPTKEEVLSMKANLDRAGVANQAAALRQAAGQAFYNVSPYTLRDLRSRTKVSQLKSDFEAYLDGFSANVQEILEKFKFRNQIQTLVDADILGALIEKFLDPRVNLAPQPILDNDGKERLPALDNHAMGTIFEELIRRFNEENNEEAGEHFTPRDVVNLMAELIFRPIADDIRDGTYTVYDAACGTGGMLTVAEDRLRDLAKEHGKQVSVHLFGQEVQPETYAITKADLLLKGE
;
A
#
# COMPACT_ATOMS: atom_id res chain seq x y z
N MET A 1 12.19 14.68 -13.65
CA MET A 1 11.42 13.60 -14.30
C MET A 1 10.58 12.79 -13.31
N GLN A 2 11.11 12.41 -12.14
CA GLN A 2 10.35 11.63 -11.13
C GLN A 2 9.10 12.35 -10.61
N SER A 3 9.20 13.62 -10.23
CA SER A 3 8.08 14.41 -9.70
C SER A 3 6.89 14.55 -10.67
N SER A 4 7.14 14.74 -11.96
CA SER A 4 6.07 14.84 -12.96
C SER A 4 5.34 13.52 -13.19
N ASN A 5 6.03 12.38 -13.08
CA ASN A 5 5.44 11.05 -13.19
C ASN A 5 4.55 10.73 -11.99
N LEU A 6 5.00 11.05 -10.76
CA LEU A 6 4.20 10.83 -9.55
C LEU A 6 2.91 11.65 -9.58
N SER A 7 2.98 12.93 -9.93
CA SER A 7 1.80 13.80 -10.08
C SER A 7 0.83 13.24 -11.13
N TRP A 8 1.35 12.70 -12.23
CA TRP A 8 0.51 12.10 -13.27
C TRP A 8 -0.20 10.83 -12.76
N ILE A 9 0.52 9.92 -12.09
CA ILE A 9 -0.07 8.70 -11.50
C ILE A 9 -1.14 9.06 -10.46
N THR A 10 -0.85 10.02 -9.58
CA THR A 10 -1.81 10.50 -8.58
C THR A 10 -3.07 11.06 -9.22
N ASN A 11 -2.93 11.89 -10.27
CA ASN A 11 -4.06 12.45 -11.01
C ASN A 11 -4.85 11.36 -11.75
N PHE A 12 -4.17 10.36 -12.29
CA PHE A 12 -4.81 9.22 -12.92
C PHE A 12 -5.67 8.43 -11.93
N ILE A 13 -5.10 8.07 -10.76
CA ILE A 13 -5.84 7.33 -9.71
C ILE A 13 -7.00 8.18 -9.18
N TRP A 14 -6.78 9.47 -8.98
CA TRP A 14 -7.86 10.41 -8.62
C TRP A 14 -8.98 10.40 -9.66
N GLY A 15 -8.63 10.42 -10.95
CA GLY A 15 -9.60 10.35 -12.05
C GLY A 15 -10.43 9.07 -12.07
N ILE A 16 -9.90 7.92 -11.57
CA ILE A 16 -10.67 6.68 -11.46
C ILE A 16 -11.92 6.89 -10.60
N ALA A 17 -11.80 7.64 -9.51
CA ALA A 17 -12.93 7.94 -8.63
C ALA A 17 -14.06 8.65 -9.37
N ASP A 18 -13.73 9.69 -10.13
CA ASP A 18 -14.72 10.43 -10.92
C ASP A 18 -15.27 9.61 -12.09
N ASP A 19 -14.44 8.79 -12.74
CA ASP A 19 -14.84 7.99 -13.89
C ASP A 19 -15.77 6.83 -13.53
N VAL A 20 -15.55 6.20 -12.36
CA VAL A 20 -16.20 4.92 -12.00
C VAL A 20 -17.22 5.10 -10.88
N LEU A 21 -16.96 5.98 -9.90
CA LEU A 21 -17.75 6.05 -8.67
C LEU A 21 -18.80 7.17 -8.64
N ARG A 22 -18.73 8.13 -9.55
CA ARG A 22 -19.54 9.38 -9.53
C ARG A 22 -21.04 9.15 -9.35
N ASP A 23 -21.60 8.17 -10.07
CA ASP A 23 -23.04 7.94 -10.07
C ASP A 23 -23.51 6.97 -8.97
N VAL A 24 -22.58 6.40 -8.21
CA VAL A 24 -22.84 5.37 -7.20
C VAL A 24 -22.52 5.85 -5.80
N TYR A 25 -21.47 6.65 -5.66
CA TYR A 25 -21.00 7.17 -4.38
C TYR A 25 -21.02 8.69 -4.32
N VAL A 26 -21.32 9.24 -3.15
CA VAL A 26 -21.02 10.64 -2.87
C VAL A 26 -19.51 10.84 -2.76
N ARG A 27 -19.00 12.01 -3.17
CA ARG A 27 -17.55 12.27 -3.27
C ARG A 27 -16.78 11.93 -1.99
N GLY A 28 -17.34 12.28 -0.82
CA GLY A 28 -16.75 11.97 0.47
C GLY A 28 -16.55 10.48 0.77
N LYS A 29 -17.17 9.60 -0.01
CA LYS A 29 -17.04 8.14 0.12
C LYS A 29 -16.09 7.49 -0.90
N TYR A 30 -15.55 8.26 -1.83
CA TYR A 30 -14.60 7.73 -2.83
C TYR A 30 -13.37 7.10 -2.17
N ARG A 31 -12.89 7.67 -1.08
CA ARG A 31 -11.74 7.16 -0.32
C ARG A 31 -11.94 5.73 0.17
N ASP A 32 -13.18 5.36 0.55
CA ASP A 32 -13.52 4.03 1.08
C ASP A 32 -13.35 2.92 0.03
N VAL A 33 -13.24 3.29 -1.25
CA VAL A 33 -13.02 2.37 -2.38
C VAL A 33 -11.63 2.54 -2.97
N ILE A 34 -11.21 3.77 -3.25
CA ILE A 34 -9.96 4.04 -3.99
C ILE A 34 -8.72 3.69 -3.17
N LEU A 35 -8.66 4.06 -1.88
CA LEU A 35 -7.48 3.78 -1.06
C LEU A 35 -7.25 2.27 -0.88
N PRO A 36 -8.23 1.45 -0.45
CA PRO A 36 -8.02 0.02 -0.35
C PRO A 36 -7.73 -0.64 -1.72
N MET A 37 -8.36 -0.20 -2.80
CA MET A 37 -8.05 -0.72 -4.14
C MET A 37 -6.62 -0.39 -4.58
N LEU A 38 -6.11 0.79 -4.25
CA LEU A 38 -4.72 1.15 -4.51
C LEU A 38 -3.75 0.26 -3.73
N VAL A 39 -4.04 0.00 -2.45
CA VAL A 39 -3.26 -0.93 -1.62
C VAL A 39 -3.27 -2.32 -2.27
N ILE A 40 -4.46 -2.87 -2.56
CA ILE A 40 -4.62 -4.18 -3.19
C ILE A 40 -3.82 -4.25 -4.50
N ARG A 41 -3.93 -3.25 -5.37
CA ARG A 41 -3.25 -3.23 -6.66
C ARG A 41 -1.72 -3.18 -6.50
N ARG A 42 -1.21 -2.41 -5.52
CA ARG A 42 0.23 -2.39 -5.22
C ARG A 42 0.70 -3.75 -4.71
N LEU A 43 -0.01 -4.33 -3.74
CA LEU A 43 0.34 -5.64 -3.19
C LEU A 43 0.30 -6.74 -4.26
N ASP A 44 -0.72 -6.72 -5.14
CA ASP A 44 -0.82 -7.63 -6.29
C ASP A 44 0.41 -7.50 -7.21
N ALA A 45 0.81 -6.27 -7.55
CA ALA A 45 1.98 -6.01 -8.40
C ALA A 45 3.31 -6.47 -7.77
N VAL A 46 3.45 -6.31 -6.45
CA VAL A 46 4.64 -6.75 -5.70
C VAL A 46 4.72 -8.27 -5.64
N LEU A 47 3.58 -8.96 -5.52
CA LEU A 47 3.51 -10.41 -5.40
C LEU A 47 3.50 -11.14 -6.76
N GLU A 48 3.22 -10.45 -7.87
CA GLU A 48 3.10 -11.07 -9.20
C GLU A 48 4.32 -11.94 -9.57
N PRO A 49 5.58 -11.51 -9.34
CA PRO A 49 6.76 -12.32 -9.70
C PRO A 49 6.90 -13.63 -8.91
N THR A 50 6.40 -13.69 -7.69
CA THR A 50 6.55 -14.85 -6.78
C THR A 50 5.26 -15.63 -6.58
N LYS A 51 4.20 -15.29 -7.31
CA LYS A 51 2.87 -15.89 -7.15
C LYS A 51 2.88 -17.40 -7.26
N GLU A 52 3.53 -17.95 -8.27
CA GLU A 52 3.60 -19.39 -8.49
C GLU A 52 4.40 -20.11 -7.40
N GLU A 53 5.47 -19.49 -6.90
CA GLU A 53 6.27 -20.03 -5.80
C GLU A 53 5.45 -20.12 -4.51
N VAL A 54 4.66 -19.09 -4.21
CA VAL A 54 3.75 -19.08 -3.05
C VAL A 54 2.70 -20.18 -3.18
N LEU A 55 2.07 -20.35 -4.33
CA LEU A 55 1.06 -21.39 -4.56
C LEU A 55 1.67 -22.80 -4.48
N SER A 56 2.86 -23.01 -5.04
CA SER A 56 3.59 -24.26 -4.93
C SER A 56 3.97 -24.59 -3.48
N MET A 57 4.49 -23.62 -2.75
CA MET A 57 4.80 -23.75 -1.33
C MET A 57 3.54 -24.11 -0.53
N LYS A 58 2.42 -23.40 -0.75
CA LYS A 58 1.12 -23.69 -0.11
C LYS A 58 0.70 -25.12 -0.32
N ALA A 59 0.72 -25.61 -1.57
CA ALA A 59 0.34 -26.97 -1.91
C ALA A 59 1.24 -28.04 -1.26
N ASN A 60 2.55 -27.75 -1.11
CA ASN A 60 3.49 -28.64 -0.44
C ASN A 60 3.23 -28.71 1.08
N LEU A 61 2.98 -27.54 1.71
CA LEU A 61 2.69 -27.46 3.14
C LEU A 61 1.37 -28.14 3.48
N ASP A 62 0.35 -27.99 2.63
CA ASP A 62 -0.95 -28.68 2.80
C ASP A 62 -0.80 -30.19 2.74
N ARG A 63 -0.06 -30.71 1.75
CA ARG A 63 0.25 -32.14 1.63
C ARG A 63 1.03 -32.69 2.82
N ALA A 64 1.91 -31.87 3.40
CA ALA A 64 2.69 -32.22 4.58
C ALA A 64 1.91 -32.06 5.90
N GLY A 65 0.67 -31.55 5.86
CA GLY A 65 -0.15 -31.34 7.05
C GLY A 65 0.35 -30.24 7.98
N VAL A 66 1.14 -29.27 7.47
CA VAL A 66 1.71 -28.17 8.26
C VAL A 66 0.61 -27.15 8.58
N ALA A 67 0.27 -26.99 9.86
CA ALA A 67 -0.78 -26.06 10.29
C ALA A 67 -0.35 -24.58 10.25
N ASN A 68 0.87 -24.25 10.72
CA ASN A 68 1.37 -22.88 10.71
C ASN A 68 2.27 -22.66 9.50
N GLN A 69 1.71 -22.08 8.44
CA GLN A 69 2.36 -21.90 7.14
C GLN A 69 2.92 -20.49 6.92
N ALA A 70 2.55 -19.51 7.77
CA ALA A 70 2.76 -18.10 7.50
C ALA A 70 4.23 -17.72 7.25
N ALA A 71 5.17 -18.27 8.03
CA ALA A 71 6.60 -17.99 7.87
C ALA A 71 7.14 -18.48 6.52
N ALA A 72 6.81 -19.72 6.14
CA ALA A 72 7.25 -20.31 4.89
C ALA A 72 6.64 -19.59 3.66
N LEU A 73 5.35 -19.19 3.75
CA LEU A 73 4.68 -18.45 2.68
C LEU A 73 5.24 -17.03 2.51
N ARG A 74 5.61 -16.34 3.59
CA ARG A 74 6.32 -15.04 3.51
C ARG A 74 7.70 -15.21 2.90
N GLN A 75 8.41 -16.27 3.24
CA GLN A 75 9.71 -16.58 2.64
C GLN A 75 9.58 -16.83 1.13
N ALA A 76 8.59 -17.62 0.70
CA ALA A 76 8.31 -17.87 -0.72
C ALA A 76 7.89 -16.59 -1.46
N ALA A 77 7.13 -15.71 -0.80
CA ALA A 77 6.74 -14.42 -1.35
C ALA A 77 7.90 -13.40 -1.41
N GLY A 78 8.96 -13.58 -0.61
CA GLY A 78 10.02 -12.60 -0.43
C GLY A 78 9.53 -11.28 0.19
N GLN A 79 8.39 -11.31 0.89
CA GLN A 79 7.69 -10.15 1.42
C GLN A 79 7.14 -10.44 2.83
N ALA A 80 6.83 -9.38 3.59
CA ALA A 80 6.15 -9.49 4.89
C ALA A 80 4.69 -9.98 4.77
N PHE A 81 4.18 -10.14 3.55
CA PHE A 81 2.83 -10.56 3.21
C PHE A 81 2.83 -11.54 2.03
N TYR A 82 1.74 -12.22 1.80
CA TYR A 82 1.54 -13.16 0.68
C TYR A 82 0.07 -13.20 0.27
N ASN A 83 -0.20 -13.86 -0.86
CA ASN A 83 -1.55 -14.20 -1.28
C ASN A 83 -1.59 -15.63 -1.84
N VAL A 84 -2.40 -16.51 -1.22
CA VAL A 84 -2.56 -17.92 -1.59
C VAL A 84 -3.78 -18.19 -2.47
N SER A 85 -4.53 -17.17 -2.88
CA SER A 85 -5.60 -17.31 -3.87
C SER A 85 -5.04 -17.80 -5.21
N PRO A 86 -5.75 -18.60 -6.00
CA PRO A 86 -5.32 -18.94 -7.36
C PRO A 86 -5.41 -17.79 -8.34
N TYR A 87 -5.98 -16.65 -7.92
CA TYR A 87 -6.22 -15.48 -8.78
C TYR A 87 -5.22 -14.36 -8.52
N THR A 88 -4.96 -13.57 -9.57
CA THR A 88 -4.43 -12.20 -9.54
C THR A 88 -5.54 -11.24 -9.95
N LEU A 89 -5.34 -9.93 -9.76
CA LEU A 89 -6.30 -8.93 -10.29
C LEU A 89 -6.45 -9.04 -11.81
N ARG A 90 -5.38 -9.43 -12.51
CA ARG A 90 -5.38 -9.61 -13.97
C ARG A 90 -6.29 -10.75 -14.42
N ASP A 91 -6.33 -11.85 -13.67
CA ASP A 91 -7.23 -12.98 -13.94
C ASP A 91 -8.69 -12.57 -13.75
N LEU A 92 -8.96 -11.72 -12.76
CA LEU A 92 -10.31 -11.22 -12.46
C LEU A 92 -10.85 -10.29 -13.55
N ARG A 93 -9.97 -9.52 -14.23
CA ARG A 93 -10.34 -8.67 -15.36
C ARG A 93 -11.05 -9.43 -16.48
N SER A 94 -10.70 -10.69 -16.69
CA SER A 94 -11.26 -11.51 -17.78
C SER A 94 -12.67 -12.07 -17.46
N ARG A 95 -13.19 -11.86 -16.25
CA ARG A 95 -14.49 -12.37 -15.82
C ARG A 95 -15.63 -11.55 -16.39
N THR A 96 -16.48 -12.16 -17.20
CA THR A 96 -17.61 -11.49 -17.85
C THR A 96 -18.93 -11.59 -17.07
N LYS A 97 -19.05 -12.60 -16.17
CA LYS A 97 -20.25 -12.78 -15.35
C LYS A 97 -20.05 -12.10 -14.00
N VAL A 98 -20.90 -11.14 -13.66
CA VAL A 98 -20.81 -10.32 -12.43
C VAL A 98 -20.81 -11.19 -11.15
N SER A 99 -21.67 -12.21 -11.07
CA SER A 99 -21.72 -13.12 -9.91
C SER A 99 -20.42 -13.92 -9.72
N GLN A 100 -19.81 -14.35 -10.82
CA GLN A 100 -18.52 -15.05 -10.79
C GLN A 100 -17.40 -14.09 -10.41
N LEU A 101 -17.41 -12.85 -10.95
CA LEU A 101 -16.43 -11.82 -10.61
C LEU A 101 -16.45 -11.52 -9.11
N LYS A 102 -17.65 -11.36 -8.53
CA LYS A 102 -17.79 -11.14 -7.08
C LYS A 102 -17.14 -12.27 -6.28
N SER A 103 -17.57 -13.52 -6.56
CA SER A 103 -17.07 -14.69 -5.83
C SER A 103 -15.55 -14.86 -5.95
N ASP A 104 -15.01 -14.69 -7.16
CA ASP A 104 -13.56 -14.82 -7.41
C ASP A 104 -12.78 -13.67 -6.76
N PHE A 105 -13.34 -12.44 -6.74
CA PHE A 105 -12.73 -11.31 -6.08
C PHE A 105 -12.71 -11.47 -4.54
N GLU A 106 -13.81 -11.94 -3.95
CA GLU A 106 -13.86 -12.26 -2.51
C GLU A 106 -12.83 -13.35 -2.16
N ALA A 107 -12.75 -14.43 -2.96
CA ALA A 107 -11.76 -15.50 -2.78
C ALA A 107 -10.32 -15.00 -2.98
N TYR A 108 -10.11 -14.05 -3.89
CA TYR A 108 -8.81 -13.38 -4.05
C TYR A 108 -8.43 -12.59 -2.81
N LEU A 109 -9.35 -11.82 -2.23
CA LEU A 109 -9.11 -11.07 -0.99
C LEU A 109 -8.85 -12.01 0.19
N ASP A 110 -9.58 -13.14 0.28
CA ASP A 110 -9.41 -14.14 1.35
C ASP A 110 -8.03 -14.82 1.30
N GLY A 111 -7.39 -14.83 0.14
CA GLY A 111 -6.06 -15.39 -0.03
C GLY A 111 -4.93 -14.57 0.58
N PHE A 112 -5.16 -13.32 0.95
CA PHE A 112 -4.12 -12.49 1.57
C PHE A 112 -3.77 -12.93 2.99
N SER A 113 -2.53 -12.69 3.40
CA SER A 113 -2.03 -12.90 4.75
C SER A 113 -2.77 -12.05 5.80
N ALA A 114 -2.75 -12.50 7.06
CA ALA A 114 -3.52 -11.90 8.16
C ALA A 114 -3.29 -10.40 8.35
N ASN A 115 -2.06 -9.90 8.16
CA ASN A 115 -1.75 -8.46 8.25
C ASN A 115 -2.44 -7.63 7.15
N VAL A 116 -2.56 -8.16 5.93
CA VAL A 116 -3.31 -7.51 4.86
C VAL A 116 -4.82 -7.61 5.10
N GLN A 117 -5.31 -8.77 5.58
CA GLN A 117 -6.72 -8.94 5.96
C GLN A 117 -7.15 -7.90 6.99
N GLU A 118 -6.33 -7.64 8.00
CA GLU A 118 -6.59 -6.63 9.02
C GLU A 118 -6.70 -5.22 8.41
N ILE A 119 -5.82 -4.86 7.46
CA ILE A 119 -5.89 -3.59 6.74
C ILE A 119 -7.24 -3.45 6.02
N LEU A 120 -7.63 -4.49 5.25
CA LEU A 120 -8.88 -4.49 4.49
C LEU A 120 -10.12 -4.43 5.40
N GLU A 121 -10.07 -5.10 6.56
CA GLU A 121 -11.12 -5.05 7.57
C GLU A 121 -11.26 -3.65 8.16
N LYS A 122 -10.16 -3.00 8.53
CA LYS A 122 -10.16 -1.63 9.09
C LYS A 122 -10.65 -0.59 8.07
N PHE A 123 -10.34 -0.75 6.78
CA PHE A 123 -10.94 0.04 5.70
C PHE A 123 -12.43 -0.27 5.49
N LYS A 124 -12.96 -1.36 6.08
CA LYS A 124 -14.32 -1.86 5.82
C LYS A 124 -14.58 -2.10 4.33
N PHE A 125 -13.54 -2.43 3.57
CA PHE A 125 -13.61 -2.52 2.11
C PHE A 125 -14.58 -3.60 1.64
N ARG A 126 -14.71 -4.71 2.37
CA ARG A 126 -15.66 -5.78 2.04
C ARG A 126 -17.11 -5.29 1.99
N ASN A 127 -17.45 -4.27 2.78
CA ASN A 127 -18.80 -3.67 2.78
C ASN A 127 -19.10 -2.93 1.47
N GLN A 128 -18.05 -2.52 0.72
CA GLN A 128 -18.21 -1.83 -0.56
C GLN A 128 -18.46 -2.79 -1.72
N ILE A 129 -18.03 -4.06 -1.60
CA ILE A 129 -18.07 -5.03 -2.72
C ILE A 129 -19.50 -5.22 -3.23
N GLN A 130 -20.48 -5.36 -2.34
CA GLN A 130 -21.88 -5.54 -2.76
C GLN A 130 -22.38 -4.32 -3.54
N THR A 131 -22.11 -3.11 -3.09
CA THR A 131 -22.49 -1.88 -3.78
C THR A 131 -21.85 -1.78 -5.16
N LEU A 132 -20.55 -2.12 -5.29
CA LEU A 132 -19.83 -2.14 -6.56
C LEU A 132 -20.40 -3.18 -7.54
N VAL A 133 -20.85 -4.32 -7.01
CA VAL A 133 -21.48 -5.41 -7.80
C VAL A 133 -22.89 -5.00 -8.26
N ASP A 134 -23.72 -4.48 -7.34
CA ASP A 134 -25.09 -4.08 -7.64
C ASP A 134 -25.16 -2.93 -8.67
N ALA A 135 -24.15 -2.07 -8.67
CA ALA A 135 -23.99 -1.00 -9.67
C ALA A 135 -23.28 -1.45 -10.95
N ASP A 136 -22.85 -2.72 -11.06
CA ASP A 136 -22.09 -3.28 -12.20
C ASP A 136 -20.77 -2.53 -12.52
N ILE A 137 -20.10 -1.98 -11.50
CA ILE A 137 -18.87 -1.19 -11.67
C ILE A 137 -17.60 -1.87 -11.13
N LEU A 138 -17.71 -3.02 -10.46
CA LEU A 138 -16.53 -3.73 -9.92
C LEU A 138 -15.53 -4.11 -11.03
N GLY A 139 -16.01 -4.59 -12.17
CA GLY A 139 -15.16 -4.94 -13.32
C GLY A 139 -14.45 -3.72 -13.90
N ALA A 140 -15.18 -2.62 -14.09
CA ALA A 140 -14.62 -1.36 -14.58
C ALA A 140 -13.57 -0.79 -13.61
N LEU A 141 -13.80 -0.89 -12.30
CA LEU A 141 -12.85 -0.46 -11.27
C LEU A 141 -11.54 -1.27 -11.37
N ILE A 142 -11.62 -2.60 -11.43
CA ILE A 142 -10.45 -3.47 -11.59
C ILE A 142 -9.71 -3.14 -12.90
N GLU A 143 -10.43 -2.96 -13.99
CA GLU A 143 -9.83 -2.62 -15.29
C GLU A 143 -9.07 -1.30 -15.25
N LYS A 144 -9.62 -0.26 -14.61
CA LYS A 144 -8.95 1.05 -14.45
C LYS A 144 -7.67 0.94 -13.63
N PHE A 145 -7.67 0.17 -12.54
CA PHE A 145 -6.45 -0.08 -11.75
C PHE A 145 -5.41 -0.95 -12.48
N LEU A 146 -5.80 -1.67 -13.52
CA LEU A 146 -4.92 -2.46 -14.39
C LEU A 146 -4.56 -1.74 -15.70
N ASP A 147 -4.79 -0.43 -15.80
CA ASP A 147 -4.47 0.35 -17.00
C ASP A 147 -2.96 0.21 -17.32
N PRO A 148 -2.61 -0.19 -18.58
CA PRO A 148 -1.22 -0.45 -18.96
C PRO A 148 -0.34 0.80 -19.01
N ARG A 149 -0.90 1.98 -18.81
CA ARG A 149 -0.16 3.25 -18.71
C ARG A 149 0.39 3.51 -17.30
N VAL A 150 -0.05 2.75 -16.29
CA VAL A 150 0.36 2.90 -14.89
C VAL A 150 1.15 1.69 -14.44
N ASN A 151 2.36 1.92 -13.96
CA ASN A 151 3.15 0.91 -13.28
C ASN A 151 3.15 1.16 -11.78
N LEU A 152 2.56 0.25 -11.01
CA LEU A 152 2.60 0.26 -9.55
C LEU A 152 3.54 -0.83 -9.00
N ALA A 153 4.35 -1.47 -9.85
CA ALA A 153 5.34 -2.46 -9.45
C ALA A 153 6.68 -1.82 -9.05
N PRO A 154 7.46 -2.46 -8.17
CA PRO A 154 8.81 -2.02 -7.83
C PRO A 154 9.84 -2.32 -8.94
N GLN A 155 9.43 -2.98 -10.01
CA GLN A 155 10.24 -3.25 -11.20
C GLN A 155 9.74 -2.40 -12.38
N PRO A 156 10.63 -1.98 -13.30
CA PRO A 156 10.23 -1.30 -14.52
C PRO A 156 9.47 -2.24 -15.46
N ILE A 157 8.56 -1.70 -16.25
CA ILE A 157 7.96 -2.44 -17.36
C ILE A 157 8.82 -2.17 -18.61
N LEU A 158 9.31 -3.24 -19.21
CA LEU A 158 10.12 -3.19 -20.42
C LEU A 158 9.24 -3.38 -21.67
N ASP A 159 9.68 -2.83 -22.80
CA ASP A 159 9.12 -3.12 -24.12
C ASP A 159 9.73 -4.42 -24.71
N ASN A 160 9.31 -4.77 -25.93
CA ASN A 160 9.77 -5.97 -26.62
C ASN A 160 11.29 -5.96 -26.93
N ASP A 161 11.91 -4.80 -26.94
CA ASP A 161 13.33 -4.60 -27.20
C ASP A 161 14.16 -4.54 -25.91
N GLY A 162 13.51 -4.77 -24.74
CA GLY A 162 14.14 -4.70 -23.42
C GLY A 162 14.39 -3.28 -22.91
N LYS A 163 13.84 -2.25 -23.57
CA LYS A 163 13.95 -0.86 -23.14
C LYS A 163 12.84 -0.52 -22.16
N GLU A 164 13.16 0.31 -21.17
CA GLU A 164 12.17 0.77 -20.20
C GLU A 164 11.03 1.55 -20.87
N ARG A 165 9.81 0.99 -20.76
CA ARG A 165 8.57 1.62 -21.21
C ARG A 165 7.92 2.43 -20.08
N LEU A 166 7.87 1.86 -18.89
CA LEU A 166 7.40 2.54 -17.68
C LEU A 166 8.39 2.32 -16.54
N PRO A 167 8.76 3.38 -15.81
CA PRO A 167 9.70 3.27 -14.71
C PRO A 167 9.15 2.42 -13.57
N ALA A 168 10.06 1.87 -12.79
CA ALA A 168 9.76 1.28 -11.51
C ALA A 168 9.15 2.32 -10.56
N LEU A 169 8.24 1.88 -9.71
CA LEU A 169 7.72 2.69 -8.62
C LEU A 169 8.26 2.09 -7.31
N ASP A 170 9.25 2.74 -6.71
CA ASP A 170 9.77 2.32 -5.42
C ASP A 170 8.77 2.55 -4.27
N ASN A 171 9.10 2.04 -3.09
CA ASN A 171 8.22 2.14 -1.93
C ASN A 171 8.03 3.59 -1.47
N HIS A 172 9.07 4.42 -1.53
CA HIS A 172 9.00 5.83 -1.14
C HIS A 172 8.07 6.62 -2.09
N ALA A 173 8.21 6.42 -3.40
CA ALA A 173 7.35 7.04 -4.40
C ALA A 173 5.88 6.58 -4.25
N MET A 174 5.66 5.29 -3.93
CA MET A 174 4.33 4.76 -3.65
C MET A 174 3.70 5.43 -2.42
N GLY A 175 4.47 5.59 -1.32
CA GLY A 175 4.03 6.31 -0.13
C GLY A 175 3.65 7.75 -0.44
N THR A 176 4.44 8.45 -1.26
CA THR A 176 4.14 9.83 -1.69
C THR A 176 2.81 9.93 -2.46
N ILE A 177 2.52 8.99 -3.36
CA ILE A 177 1.24 8.93 -4.07
C ILE A 177 0.09 8.71 -3.08
N PHE A 178 0.27 7.78 -2.15
CA PHE A 178 -0.75 7.43 -1.17
C PHE A 178 -1.07 8.59 -0.23
N GLU A 179 -0.05 9.27 0.31
CA GLU A 179 -0.19 10.47 1.14
C GLU A 179 -0.92 11.60 0.39
N GLU A 180 -0.55 11.85 -0.88
CA GLU A 180 -1.19 12.89 -1.69
C GLU A 180 -2.66 12.60 -1.98
N LEU A 181 -3.03 11.34 -2.21
CA LEU A 181 -4.42 10.93 -2.37
C LEU A 181 -5.22 11.13 -1.07
N ILE A 182 -4.66 10.76 0.08
CA ILE A 182 -5.28 10.98 1.38
C ILE A 182 -5.54 12.47 1.58
N ARG A 183 -4.54 13.32 1.32
CA ARG A 183 -4.67 14.77 1.45
C ARG A 183 -5.83 15.30 0.59
N ARG A 184 -5.93 14.89 -0.66
CA ARG A 184 -7.00 15.30 -1.59
C ARG A 184 -8.38 14.83 -1.12
N PHE A 185 -8.51 13.59 -0.65
CA PHE A 185 -9.79 13.09 -0.13
C PHE A 185 -10.22 13.82 1.12
N ASN A 186 -9.31 14.23 2.00
CA ASN A 186 -9.61 15.01 3.19
C ASN A 186 -10.05 16.43 2.82
N GLU A 187 -9.40 17.07 1.85
CA GLU A 187 -9.80 18.38 1.32
C GLU A 187 -11.21 18.37 0.70
N GLU A 188 -11.55 17.32 -0.07
CA GLU A 188 -12.89 17.15 -0.65
C GLU A 188 -13.98 16.96 0.43
N ASN A 189 -13.63 16.40 1.57
CA ASN A 189 -14.57 16.19 2.69
C ASN A 189 -14.73 17.42 3.58
N ASN A 190 -14.07 18.55 3.30
CA ASN A 190 -13.95 19.70 4.20
C ASN A 190 -13.44 19.30 5.60
N GLU A 191 -12.71 18.20 5.72
CA GLU A 191 -12.01 17.85 6.94
C GLU A 191 -10.92 18.90 7.16
N GLU A 192 -10.81 19.47 8.36
CA GLU A 192 -9.80 20.48 8.65
C GLU A 192 -8.42 19.88 8.37
N ALA A 193 -7.61 20.54 7.53
CA ALA A 193 -6.34 20.02 7.05
C ALA A 193 -5.36 19.67 8.19
N GLY A 194 -5.57 20.21 9.39
CA GLY A 194 -4.77 19.91 10.57
C GLY A 194 -5.16 18.66 11.34
N GLU A 195 -6.32 18.05 11.07
CA GLU A 195 -6.77 16.89 11.87
C GLU A 195 -6.12 15.56 11.44
N HIS A 196 -5.66 15.46 10.17
CA HIS A 196 -5.19 14.19 9.63
C HIS A 196 -3.83 14.28 8.90
N PHE A 197 -3.25 15.46 8.79
CA PHE A 197 -2.02 15.64 8.03
C PHE A 197 -1.11 16.71 8.64
N THR A 198 0.09 16.32 9.04
CA THR A 198 1.13 17.27 9.41
C THR A 198 1.97 17.60 8.18
N PRO A 199 2.13 18.88 7.80
CA PRO A 199 2.94 19.26 6.64
C PRO A 199 4.35 18.66 6.70
N ARG A 200 4.84 18.16 5.56
CA ARG A 200 6.10 17.40 5.50
C ARG A 200 7.33 18.21 5.93
N ASP A 201 7.33 19.50 5.69
CA ASP A 201 8.37 20.44 6.14
C ASP A 201 8.41 20.57 7.67
N VAL A 202 7.24 20.56 8.32
CA VAL A 202 7.13 20.53 9.79
C VAL A 202 7.63 19.20 10.34
N VAL A 203 7.25 18.07 9.73
CA VAL A 203 7.72 16.74 10.14
C VAL A 203 9.25 16.63 9.98
N ASN A 204 9.80 17.12 8.87
CA ASN A 204 11.24 17.18 8.66
C ASN A 204 11.94 18.02 9.73
N LEU A 205 11.40 19.19 10.05
CA LEU A 205 11.94 20.06 11.11
C LEU A 205 11.91 19.34 12.47
N MET A 206 10.82 18.66 12.80
CA MET A 206 10.71 17.90 14.06
C MET A 206 11.76 16.78 14.11
N ALA A 207 11.94 16.01 13.04
CA ALA A 207 12.98 14.99 12.95
C ALA A 207 14.39 15.56 13.13
N GLU A 208 14.70 16.71 12.49
CA GLU A 208 15.98 17.41 12.68
C GLU A 208 16.19 17.83 14.13
N LEU A 209 15.18 18.41 14.78
CA LEU A 209 15.26 18.86 16.18
C LEU A 209 15.47 17.68 17.15
N ILE A 210 14.95 16.50 16.83
CA ILE A 210 15.09 15.30 17.67
C ILE A 210 16.48 14.65 17.48
N PHE A 211 16.89 14.43 16.23
CA PHE A 211 18.05 13.58 15.96
C PHE A 211 19.36 14.33 15.79
N ARG A 212 19.35 15.57 15.30
CA ARG A 212 20.59 16.34 15.10
C ARG A 212 21.38 16.61 16.38
N PRO A 213 20.76 16.90 17.53
CA PRO A 213 21.50 17.10 18.77
C PRO A 213 22.22 15.85 19.29
N ILE A 214 21.78 14.66 18.89
CA ILE A 214 22.35 13.38 19.30
C ILE A 214 23.13 12.66 18.20
N ALA A 215 23.37 13.35 17.06
CA ALA A 215 23.98 12.74 15.88
C ALA A 215 25.36 12.12 16.17
N ASP A 216 26.19 12.80 16.97
CA ASP A 216 27.51 12.32 17.36
C ASP A 216 27.46 11.10 18.33
N ASP A 217 26.32 10.89 19.00
CA ASP A 217 26.11 9.79 19.94
C ASP A 217 25.51 8.54 19.24
N ILE A 218 25.17 8.63 17.94
CA ILE A 218 24.63 7.49 17.18
C ILE A 218 25.70 6.40 17.08
N ARG A 219 25.34 5.15 17.43
CA ARG A 219 26.21 3.98 17.38
C ARG A 219 25.60 2.89 16.52
N ASP A 220 26.43 1.95 16.10
CA ASP A 220 25.93 0.73 15.45
C ASP A 220 24.96 0.00 16.39
N GLY A 221 23.80 -0.40 15.86
CA GLY A 221 22.82 -1.12 16.67
C GLY A 221 21.38 -0.95 16.20
N THR A 222 20.46 -1.39 17.04
CA THR A 222 19.03 -1.33 16.79
C THR A 222 18.40 -0.17 17.56
N TYR A 223 17.63 0.64 16.84
CA TYR A 223 16.89 1.77 17.38
C TYR A 223 15.40 1.54 17.26
N THR A 224 14.66 2.03 18.24
CA THR A 224 13.19 2.05 18.21
C THR A 224 12.71 3.48 18.11
N VAL A 225 11.86 3.74 17.11
CA VAL A 225 11.13 5.00 16.96
C VAL A 225 9.68 4.73 17.34
N TYR A 226 9.15 5.50 18.28
CA TYR A 226 7.79 5.34 18.78
C TYR A 226 7.02 6.65 18.71
N ASP A 227 5.83 6.59 18.13
CA ASP A 227 4.87 7.69 18.06
C ASP A 227 3.55 7.26 18.69
N ALA A 228 3.18 7.89 19.80
CA ALA A 228 1.98 7.54 20.59
C ALA A 228 0.67 8.03 19.95
N ALA A 229 0.73 8.86 18.91
CA ALA A 229 -0.41 9.41 18.17
C ALA A 229 -0.01 9.57 16.68
N CYS A 230 0.36 8.44 16.06
CA CYS A 230 1.12 8.44 14.80
C CYS A 230 0.31 8.92 13.58
N GLY A 231 -1.00 9.09 13.71
CA GLY A 231 -1.83 9.51 12.59
C GLY A 231 -1.66 8.59 11.38
N THR A 232 -1.29 9.14 10.25
CA THR A 232 -1.00 8.41 9.01
C THR A 232 0.44 7.87 8.93
N GLY A 233 1.24 7.99 10.00
CA GLY A 233 2.60 7.45 10.09
C GLY A 233 3.69 8.32 9.48
N GLY A 234 3.36 9.52 9.02
CA GLY A 234 4.33 10.40 8.35
C GLY A 234 5.54 10.75 9.21
N MET A 235 5.34 10.97 10.53
CA MET A 235 6.44 11.24 11.46
C MET A 235 7.36 10.03 11.63
N LEU A 236 6.80 8.82 11.72
CA LEU A 236 7.58 7.58 11.87
C LEU A 236 8.52 7.36 10.68
N THR A 237 8.00 7.49 9.45
CA THR A 237 8.79 7.24 8.24
C THR A 237 9.89 8.29 8.04
N VAL A 238 9.60 9.57 8.26
CA VAL A 238 10.60 10.64 8.17
C VAL A 238 11.66 10.51 9.27
N ALA A 239 11.25 10.13 10.48
CA ALA A 239 12.18 9.89 11.59
C ALA A 239 13.14 8.73 11.29
N GLU A 240 12.65 7.65 10.69
CA GLU A 240 13.48 6.52 10.27
C GLU A 240 14.50 6.95 9.20
N ASP A 241 14.04 7.59 8.12
CA ASP A 241 14.89 8.07 7.04
C ASP A 241 15.99 8.98 7.60
N ARG A 242 15.62 9.93 8.47
CA ARG A 242 16.59 10.88 9.04
C ARG A 242 17.61 10.20 9.96
N LEU A 243 17.18 9.25 10.78
CA LEU A 243 18.09 8.50 11.66
C LEU A 243 19.07 7.64 10.84
N ARG A 244 18.61 7.00 9.78
CA ARG A 244 19.46 6.22 8.86
C ARG A 244 20.46 7.11 8.13
N ASP A 245 20.03 8.29 7.66
CA ASP A 245 20.91 9.26 6.99
C ASP A 245 22.01 9.76 7.93
N LEU A 246 21.67 10.19 9.15
CA LEU A 246 22.64 10.63 10.14
C LEU A 246 23.63 9.52 10.52
N ALA A 247 23.15 8.31 10.71
CA ALA A 247 24.03 7.16 10.98
C ALA A 247 25.03 6.96 9.84
N LYS A 248 24.56 7.03 8.59
CA LYS A 248 25.41 6.91 7.40
C LYS A 248 26.41 8.06 7.30
N GLU A 249 26.02 9.31 7.58
CA GLU A 249 26.91 10.46 7.64
C GLU A 249 28.07 10.26 8.63
N HIS A 250 27.81 9.56 9.73
CA HIS A 250 28.78 9.23 10.78
C HIS A 250 29.45 7.85 10.62
N GLY A 251 29.24 7.18 9.47
CA GLY A 251 29.83 5.86 9.19
C GLY A 251 29.32 4.75 10.07
N LYS A 252 28.06 4.85 10.54
CA LYS A 252 27.38 3.87 11.40
C LYS A 252 26.35 3.04 10.64
N GLN A 253 26.10 1.83 11.15
CA GLN A 253 25.05 0.94 10.65
C GLN A 253 23.97 0.79 11.70
N VAL A 254 22.73 1.20 11.36
CA VAL A 254 21.58 1.13 12.25
C VAL A 254 20.47 0.30 11.63
N SER A 255 19.77 -0.47 12.48
CA SER A 255 18.47 -1.05 12.18
C SER A 255 17.41 -0.25 12.95
N VAL A 256 16.34 0.14 12.29
CA VAL A 256 15.29 0.94 12.91
C VAL A 256 14.01 0.13 12.93
N HIS A 257 13.32 0.10 14.07
CA HIS A 257 11.99 -0.49 14.22
C HIS A 257 10.98 0.59 14.60
N LEU A 258 9.90 0.66 13.84
CA LEU A 258 8.85 1.66 14.02
C LEU A 258 7.70 1.09 14.86
N PHE A 259 7.26 1.88 15.84
CA PHE A 259 6.08 1.59 16.64
C PHE A 259 5.17 2.81 16.69
N GLY A 260 3.88 2.61 16.46
CA GLY A 260 2.90 3.66 16.47
C GLY A 260 1.62 3.26 17.18
N GLN A 261 0.92 4.25 17.73
CA GLN A 261 -0.45 4.10 18.21
C GLN A 261 -1.37 5.05 17.47
N GLU A 262 -2.53 4.55 17.06
CA GLU A 262 -3.60 5.33 16.43
C GLU A 262 -4.95 4.81 16.89
N VAL A 263 -5.80 5.74 17.36
CA VAL A 263 -7.12 5.41 17.91
C VAL A 263 -8.17 5.22 16.82
N GLN A 264 -8.02 5.95 15.69
CA GLN A 264 -8.96 5.89 14.59
C GLN A 264 -8.69 4.68 13.69
N PRO A 265 -9.65 3.73 13.54
CA PRO A 265 -9.42 2.51 12.77
C PRO A 265 -9.04 2.75 11.32
N GLU A 266 -9.62 3.75 10.66
CA GLU A 266 -9.32 4.09 9.26
C GLU A 266 -7.92 4.66 9.13
N THR A 267 -7.53 5.61 9.99
CA THR A 267 -6.19 6.20 10.03
C THR A 267 -5.13 5.15 10.37
N TYR A 268 -5.42 4.23 11.31
CA TYR A 268 -4.58 3.07 11.60
C TYR A 268 -4.37 2.19 10.36
N ALA A 269 -5.43 1.90 9.60
CA ALA A 269 -5.32 1.12 8.36
C ALA A 269 -4.45 1.81 7.31
N ILE A 270 -4.56 3.13 7.20
CA ILE A 270 -3.73 3.95 6.32
C ILE A 270 -2.26 3.83 6.71
N THR A 271 -1.93 4.04 7.98
CA THR A 271 -0.57 3.92 8.50
C THR A 271 0.01 2.54 8.25
N LYS A 272 -0.74 1.50 8.60
CA LYS A 272 -0.30 0.12 8.40
C LYS A 272 -0.12 -0.24 6.93
N ALA A 273 -0.99 0.28 6.06
CA ALA A 273 -0.87 0.11 4.62
C ALA A 273 0.37 0.83 4.06
N ASP A 274 0.62 2.06 4.48
CA ASP A 274 1.78 2.85 4.04
C ASP A 274 3.09 2.18 4.47
N LEU A 275 3.22 1.78 5.74
CA LEU A 275 4.39 1.05 6.24
C LEU A 275 4.59 -0.28 5.48
N LEU A 276 3.52 -1.05 5.28
CA LEU A 276 3.59 -2.30 4.51
C LEU A 276 4.02 -2.07 3.05
N LEU A 277 3.53 -1.00 2.42
CA LEU A 277 3.89 -0.63 1.05
C LEU A 277 5.33 -0.14 0.94
N LYS A 278 5.89 0.41 2.01
CA LYS A 278 7.30 0.83 2.14
C LYS A 278 8.23 -0.34 2.51
N GLY A 279 7.67 -1.51 2.85
CA GLY A 279 8.42 -2.70 3.23
C GLY A 279 8.80 -2.75 4.72
N GLU A 280 8.12 -1.94 5.52
CA GLU A 280 8.29 -1.87 6.98
C GLU A 280 7.30 -2.77 7.73
#